data_9a8e0c254e4fa2bc32a3dfe385367061
#
_entry.id   9a8e0c254e4fa2bc32a3dfe385367061
#
_cell.length_a   1.000
_cell.length_b   1.000
_cell.length_c   1.000
_cell.angle_alpha   90.00
_cell.angle_beta   90.00
_cell.angle_gamma   90.00
#
_symmetry.space_group_name_H-M   'P 1'
#
loop_
_entity.id
_entity.type
_entity.pdbx_description
1 polymer ?
#
loop_
_entity_poly.entity_id
_entity_poly.type
_entity_poly.pdbx_seq_one_letter_code
_entity_poly.pdbx_strand_id
1 'polypeptide(L)'
;IVPGDARLSLEREAPRRYDLLVLDAFAGNAPPLHLLTVEAFAIYIRHMAADGVIAVQVSSKFLELDPLIVAAAQAHGWTGELATDGVISTWVVAAQERRRLARPPLAEVLTPVDTAGVRPWTDDFVDVLRALPR
;
A
#
# COMPACT_ATOMS: atom_id res chain seq x y z
N ILE A 1 4.83 -18.69 11.27
CA ILE A 1 3.92 -18.61 10.11
C ILE A 1 2.50 -18.71 10.65
N VAL A 2 1.65 -17.77 10.26
CA VAL A 2 0.22 -17.77 10.59
C VAL A 2 -0.54 -18.00 9.28
N PRO A 3 -1.14 -19.17 9.07
CA PRO A 3 -1.92 -19.42 7.87
C PRO A 3 -3.26 -18.69 7.94
N GLY A 4 -3.75 -18.20 6.81
CA GLY A 4 -5.05 -17.55 6.69
C GLY A 4 -5.00 -16.18 6.00
N ASP A 5 -6.10 -15.44 6.11
CA ASP A 5 -6.20 -14.09 5.58
C ASP A 5 -5.37 -13.12 6.43
N ALA A 6 -4.49 -12.36 5.77
CA ALA A 6 -3.55 -11.45 6.43
C ALA A 6 -4.27 -10.31 7.17
N ARG A 7 -5.31 -9.73 6.55
CA ARG A 7 -6.08 -8.63 7.16
C ARG A 7 -6.81 -9.11 8.41
N LEU A 8 -7.53 -10.23 8.31
CA LEU A 8 -8.26 -10.81 9.45
C LEU A 8 -7.32 -11.22 10.59
N SER A 9 -6.14 -11.73 10.27
CA SER A 9 -5.12 -12.08 11.26
C SER A 9 -4.62 -10.84 12.00
N LEU A 10 -4.24 -9.79 11.27
CA LEU A 10 -3.79 -8.53 11.86
C LEU A 10 -4.91 -7.83 12.64
N GLU A 11 -6.16 -7.92 12.19
CA GLU A 11 -7.30 -7.30 12.88
C GLU A 11 -7.50 -7.87 14.30
N ARG A 12 -7.26 -9.17 14.47
CA ARG A 12 -7.42 -9.89 15.76
C ARG A 12 -6.23 -9.75 16.68
N GLU A 13 -5.06 -9.43 16.14
CA GLU A 13 -3.83 -9.34 16.92
C GLU A 13 -3.70 -7.97 17.62
N ALA A 14 -2.99 -7.98 18.76
CA ALA A 14 -2.55 -6.74 19.39
C ALA A 14 -1.51 -6.02 18.52
N PRO A 15 -1.39 -4.68 18.61
CA PRO A 15 -0.39 -3.91 17.86
C PRO A 15 1.03 -4.47 18.05
N ARG A 16 1.73 -4.72 16.93
CA ARG A 16 3.07 -5.35 16.91
C ARG A 16 4.22 -4.36 16.86
N ARG A 17 3.97 -3.11 16.47
CA ARG A 17 4.98 -2.05 16.29
C ARG A 17 6.07 -2.45 15.30
N TYR A 18 5.66 -2.88 14.11
CA TYR A 18 6.58 -3.24 13.04
C TYR A 18 7.36 -2.02 12.53
N ASP A 19 8.65 -2.19 12.30
CA ASP A 19 9.48 -1.21 11.58
C ASP A 19 9.23 -1.29 10.07
N LEU A 20 8.88 -2.49 9.58
CA LEU A 20 8.54 -2.74 8.18
C LEU A 20 7.40 -3.74 8.09
N LEU A 21 6.36 -3.38 7.36
CA LEU A 21 5.29 -4.27 6.94
C LEU A 21 5.30 -4.42 5.42
N VAL A 22 5.45 -5.64 4.93
CA VAL A 22 5.47 -5.95 3.50
C VAL A 22 4.18 -6.67 3.12
N LEU A 23 3.44 -6.11 2.16
CA LEU A 23 2.25 -6.71 1.57
C LEU A 23 2.60 -7.19 0.15
N ASP A 24 2.86 -8.48 0.04
CA ASP A 24 3.11 -9.17 -1.23
C ASP A 24 2.12 -10.34 -1.34
N ALA A 25 0.85 -9.98 -1.53
CA ALA A 25 -0.27 -10.93 -1.48
C ALA A 25 -0.92 -11.16 -2.85
N PHE A 26 -0.24 -10.79 -3.95
CA PHE A 26 -0.76 -11.00 -5.28
C PHE A 26 -0.52 -12.44 -5.73
N ALA A 27 -1.58 -13.24 -5.76
CA ALA A 27 -1.56 -14.57 -6.36
C ALA A 27 -2.15 -14.49 -7.78
N GLY A 28 -1.31 -14.54 -8.81
CA GLY A 28 -1.74 -14.47 -10.20
C GLY A 28 -2.16 -13.06 -10.64
N ASN A 29 -3.24 -12.95 -11.44
CA ASN A 29 -3.67 -11.70 -12.07
C ASN A 29 -4.74 -10.92 -11.29
N ALA A 30 -5.19 -11.41 -10.14
CA ALA A 30 -6.26 -10.80 -9.36
C ALA A 30 -5.73 -10.30 -8.01
N PRO A 31 -5.70 -8.96 -7.78
CA PRO A 31 -5.35 -8.43 -6.48
C PRO A 31 -6.43 -8.78 -5.45
N PRO A 32 -6.06 -9.11 -4.21
CA PRO A 32 -7.02 -9.28 -3.13
C PRO A 32 -7.56 -7.90 -2.70
N LEU A 33 -8.65 -7.47 -3.32
CA LEU A 33 -9.18 -6.10 -3.20
C LEU A 33 -9.42 -5.66 -1.75
N HIS A 34 -9.85 -6.58 -0.89
CA HIS A 34 -10.10 -6.33 0.53
C HIS A 34 -8.83 -5.97 1.34
N LEU A 35 -7.65 -6.24 0.79
CA LEU A 35 -6.37 -5.81 1.38
C LEU A 35 -5.94 -4.40 0.96
N LEU A 36 -6.63 -3.79 0.01
CA LEU A 36 -6.24 -2.53 -0.64
C LEU A 36 -7.16 -1.36 -0.30
N THR A 37 -8.06 -1.53 0.68
CA THR A 37 -9.03 -0.52 1.09
C THR A 37 -8.47 0.42 2.16
N VAL A 38 -9.12 1.58 2.32
CA VAL A 38 -8.80 2.54 3.39
C VAL A 38 -8.89 1.87 4.76
N GLU A 39 -9.89 1.01 4.98
CA GLU A 39 -10.09 0.28 6.23
C GLU A 39 -8.96 -0.73 6.49
N ALA A 40 -8.49 -1.41 5.44
CA ALA A 40 -7.34 -2.31 5.54
C ALA A 40 -6.08 -1.53 5.98
N PHE A 41 -5.85 -0.34 5.40
CA PHE A 41 -4.72 0.52 5.80
C PHE A 41 -4.80 0.97 7.25
N ALA A 42 -6.00 1.24 7.79
CA ALA A 42 -6.17 1.54 9.23
C ALA A 42 -5.64 0.39 10.10
N ILE A 43 -5.91 -0.87 9.71
CA ILE A 43 -5.40 -2.05 10.42
C ILE A 43 -3.88 -2.13 10.33
N TYR A 44 -3.29 -1.96 9.14
CA TYR A 44 -1.83 -1.99 8.96
C TYR A 44 -1.13 -0.93 9.80
N ILE A 45 -1.61 0.31 9.72
CA ILE A 45 -1.05 1.45 10.46
C ILE A 45 -1.08 1.22 11.97
N ARG A 46 -2.11 0.60 12.51
CA ARG A 46 -2.21 0.25 13.92
C ARG A 46 -1.05 -0.65 14.39
N HIS A 47 -0.49 -1.45 13.49
CA HIS A 47 0.62 -2.35 13.77
C HIS A 47 2.00 -1.74 13.54
N MET A 48 2.08 -0.49 13.07
CA MET A 48 3.36 0.14 12.75
C MET A 48 3.99 0.81 13.95
N ALA A 49 5.32 0.82 13.99
CA ALA A 49 6.08 1.75 14.80
C ALA A 49 5.92 3.20 14.25
N ALA A 50 6.20 4.20 15.07
CA ALA A 50 6.04 5.61 14.68
C ALA A 50 6.85 6.01 13.44
N ASP A 51 8.01 5.39 13.23
CA ASP A 51 8.89 5.59 12.07
C ASP A 51 8.91 4.40 11.10
N GLY A 52 7.93 3.52 11.24
CA GLY A 52 7.78 2.33 10.40
C GLY A 52 7.39 2.65 8.96
N VAL A 53 7.62 1.68 8.09
CA VAL A 53 7.35 1.77 6.65
C VAL A 53 6.46 0.61 6.22
N ILE A 54 5.44 0.90 5.39
CA ILE A 54 4.60 -0.10 4.74
C ILE A 54 5.03 -0.17 3.26
N ALA A 55 5.35 -1.36 2.78
CA ALA A 55 5.65 -1.61 1.38
C ALA A 55 4.58 -2.54 0.79
N VAL A 56 3.89 -2.08 -0.25
CA VAL A 56 2.82 -2.82 -0.94
C VAL A 56 3.25 -3.11 -2.35
N GLN A 57 3.31 -4.38 -2.70
CA GLN A 57 3.53 -4.81 -4.07
C GLN A 57 2.30 -4.46 -4.91
N VAL A 58 2.48 -3.74 -6.03
CA VAL A 58 1.38 -3.25 -6.87
C VAL A 58 1.53 -3.64 -8.34
N SER A 59 2.49 -4.51 -8.65
CA SER A 59 2.69 -4.97 -10.02
C SER A 59 1.44 -5.66 -10.54
N SER A 60 0.79 -5.05 -11.52
CA SER A 60 -0.38 -5.61 -12.19
C SER A 60 -0.27 -5.33 -13.69
N LYS A 61 -0.67 -6.31 -14.51
CA LYS A 61 -0.73 -6.14 -15.97
C LYS A 61 -1.97 -5.37 -16.42
N PHE A 62 -2.99 -5.32 -15.58
CA PHE A 62 -4.33 -4.88 -15.96
C PHE A 62 -4.85 -3.70 -15.15
N LEU A 63 -4.22 -3.37 -14.02
CA LEU A 63 -4.69 -2.34 -13.10
C LEU A 63 -3.57 -1.41 -12.70
N GLU A 64 -3.84 -0.12 -12.72
CA GLU A 64 -3.00 0.91 -12.11
C GLU A 64 -3.40 1.05 -10.63
N LEU A 65 -2.69 0.34 -9.74
CA LEU A 65 -3.03 0.27 -8.32
C LEU A 65 -2.28 1.30 -7.48
N ASP A 66 -1.15 1.79 -7.96
CA ASP A 66 -0.31 2.73 -7.23
C ASP A 66 -1.05 4.00 -6.78
N PRO A 67 -1.85 4.71 -7.63
CA PRO A 67 -2.56 5.90 -7.16
C PRO A 67 -3.61 5.57 -6.10
N LEU A 68 -4.26 4.40 -6.20
CA LEU A 68 -5.27 3.94 -5.25
C LEU A 68 -4.67 3.64 -3.88
N ILE A 69 -3.52 2.95 -3.87
CA ILE A 69 -2.81 2.60 -2.64
C ILE A 69 -2.24 3.85 -1.96
N VAL A 70 -1.65 4.76 -2.75
CA VAL A 70 -1.17 6.05 -2.21
C VAL A 70 -2.34 6.86 -1.64
N ALA A 71 -3.48 6.93 -2.33
CA ALA A 71 -4.67 7.62 -1.83
C ALA A 71 -5.22 6.97 -0.54
N ALA A 72 -5.19 5.63 -0.42
CA ALA A 72 -5.58 4.94 0.80
C ALA A 72 -4.66 5.27 1.98
N ALA A 73 -3.35 5.33 1.77
CA ALA A 73 -2.39 5.77 2.78
C ALA A 73 -2.61 7.23 3.18
N GLN A 74 -2.83 8.12 2.20
CA GLN A 74 -3.09 9.55 2.42
C GLN A 74 -4.38 9.79 3.22
N ALA A 75 -5.39 8.96 3.10
CA ALA A 75 -6.62 9.03 3.90
C ALA A 75 -6.34 8.92 5.42
N HIS A 76 -5.20 8.36 5.80
CA HIS A 76 -4.72 8.25 7.18
C HIS A 76 -3.55 9.20 7.51
N GLY A 77 -3.27 10.20 6.64
CA GLY A 77 -2.18 11.15 6.85
C GLY A 77 -0.78 10.59 6.58
N TRP A 78 -0.69 9.43 5.91
CA TRP A 78 0.57 8.85 5.47
C TRP A 78 0.97 9.35 4.09
N THR A 79 2.26 9.42 3.80
CA THR A 79 2.80 9.73 2.47
C THR A 79 3.17 8.42 1.79
N GLY A 80 2.79 8.26 0.51
CA GLY A 80 3.17 7.12 -0.31
C GLY A 80 3.89 7.57 -1.58
N GLU A 81 4.93 6.84 -1.96
CA GLU A 81 5.70 7.05 -3.18
C GLU A 81 5.95 5.70 -3.89
N LEU A 82 6.28 5.75 -5.16
CA LEU A 82 6.44 4.58 -6.01
C LEU A 82 7.91 4.18 -6.14
N ALA A 83 8.22 2.90 -5.94
CA ALA A 83 9.49 2.28 -6.31
C ALA A 83 9.27 1.28 -7.43
N THR A 84 10.06 1.36 -8.49
CA THR A 84 10.00 0.40 -9.60
C THR A 84 11.40 0.10 -10.12
N ASP A 85 11.62 -1.16 -10.52
CA ASP A 85 12.81 -1.56 -11.27
C ASP A 85 12.65 -1.34 -12.78
N GLY A 86 11.47 -0.83 -13.20
CA GLY A 86 11.15 -0.56 -14.60
C GLY A 86 10.85 -1.79 -15.46
N VAL A 87 10.91 -2.99 -14.89
CA VAL A 87 10.79 -4.25 -15.64
C VAL A 87 9.70 -5.17 -15.07
N ILE A 88 9.81 -5.55 -13.81
CA ILE A 88 8.99 -6.63 -13.24
C ILE A 88 8.29 -6.21 -11.95
N SER A 89 8.92 -5.37 -11.14
CA SER A 89 8.51 -5.14 -9.77
C SER A 89 8.17 -3.67 -9.51
N THR A 90 6.96 -3.43 -9.04
CA THR A 90 6.46 -2.11 -8.68
C THR A 90 5.89 -2.15 -7.27
N TRP A 91 6.32 -1.23 -6.42
CA TRP A 91 5.96 -1.15 -5.03
C TRP A 91 5.50 0.26 -4.66
N VAL A 92 4.45 0.38 -3.88
CA VAL A 92 4.17 1.61 -3.14
C VAL A 92 4.83 1.49 -1.77
N VAL A 93 5.61 2.49 -1.41
CA VAL A 93 6.26 2.60 -0.11
C VAL A 93 5.65 3.78 0.63
N ALA A 94 5.05 3.53 1.79
CA ALA A 94 4.35 4.53 2.58
C ALA A 94 4.93 4.66 3.99
N ALA A 95 4.96 5.90 4.50
CA ALA A 95 5.38 6.22 5.86
C ALA A 95 4.56 7.38 6.43
N GLN A 96 4.45 7.46 7.75
CA GLN A 96 3.75 8.56 8.41
C GLN A 96 4.45 9.89 8.14
N GLU A 97 5.77 9.90 8.19
CA GLU A 97 6.57 11.09 7.95
C GLU A 97 7.33 11.01 6.63
N ARG A 98 7.09 11.96 5.74
CA ARG A 98 7.76 12.06 4.44
C ARG A 98 9.30 12.01 4.54
N ARG A 99 9.86 12.58 5.60
CA ARG A 99 11.32 12.54 5.83
C ARG A 99 11.89 11.12 5.88
N ARG A 100 11.07 10.13 6.24
CA ARG A 100 11.49 8.73 6.25
C ARG A 100 11.75 8.22 4.84
N LEU A 101 10.91 8.60 3.89
CA LEU A 101 11.06 8.24 2.47
C LEU A 101 12.19 9.04 1.79
N ALA A 102 12.47 10.24 2.28
CA ALA A 102 13.51 11.13 1.75
C ALA A 102 14.94 10.76 2.17
N ARG A 103 15.15 9.64 2.86
CA ARG A 103 16.48 9.17 3.26
C ARG A 103 17.04 8.12 2.30
N PRO A 104 18.33 8.16 1.98
CA PRO A 104 18.97 7.08 1.26
C PRO A 104 18.85 5.73 2.01
N PRO A 105 18.71 4.62 1.31
CA PRO A 105 18.66 4.50 -0.16
C PRO A 105 17.27 4.75 -0.77
N LEU A 106 16.20 4.91 0.02
CA LEU A 106 14.83 5.06 -0.47
C LEU A 106 14.68 6.28 -1.40
N ALA A 107 15.22 7.42 -1.00
CA ALA A 107 15.15 8.66 -1.79
C ALA A 107 15.72 8.55 -3.22
N GLU A 108 16.56 7.56 -3.47
CA GLU A 108 17.21 7.34 -4.78
C GLU A 108 16.31 6.55 -5.75
N VAL A 109 15.32 5.83 -5.23
CA VAL A 109 14.48 4.91 -6.01
C VAL A 109 13.00 5.26 -5.98
N LEU A 110 12.59 6.17 -5.09
CA LEU A 110 11.19 6.57 -4.94
C LEU A 110 10.83 7.74 -5.86
N THR A 111 9.64 7.68 -6.44
CA THR A 111 9.05 8.73 -7.27
C THR A 111 7.67 9.09 -6.76
N PRO A 112 7.29 10.39 -6.81
CA PRO A 112 5.95 10.83 -6.45
C PRO A 112 4.87 10.18 -7.33
N VAL A 113 3.70 9.92 -6.75
CA VAL A 113 2.52 9.45 -7.46
C VAL A 113 1.47 10.55 -7.46
N ASP A 114 0.89 10.83 -8.64
CA ASP A 114 -0.24 11.74 -8.74
C ASP A 114 -1.54 11.05 -8.30
N THR A 115 -2.18 11.60 -7.29
CA THR A 115 -3.46 11.11 -6.74
C THR A 115 -4.61 12.07 -6.98
N ALA A 116 -4.43 13.10 -7.84
CA ALA A 116 -5.46 14.08 -8.13
C ALA A 116 -6.72 13.42 -8.71
N GLY A 117 -7.85 13.59 -8.05
CA GLY A 117 -9.13 13.01 -8.46
C GLY A 117 -9.25 11.49 -8.24
N VAL A 118 -8.27 10.86 -7.61
CA VAL A 118 -8.34 9.45 -7.24
C VAL A 118 -9.19 9.28 -5.98
N ARG A 119 -10.24 8.45 -6.08
CA ARG A 119 -11.01 8.02 -4.93
C ARG A 119 -10.46 6.66 -4.47
N PRO A 120 -9.90 6.56 -3.25
CA PRO A 120 -9.42 5.28 -2.75
C PRO A 120 -10.58 4.31 -2.57
N TRP A 121 -10.27 3.02 -2.64
CA TRP A 121 -11.24 1.98 -2.36
C TRP A 121 -11.55 1.89 -0.87
N THR A 122 -12.81 1.57 -0.58
CA THR A 122 -13.28 1.26 0.78
C THR A 122 -13.91 -0.13 0.78
N ASP A 123 -14.22 -0.65 1.95
CA ASP A 123 -14.91 -1.96 2.07
C ASP A 123 -16.27 -1.97 1.37
N ASP A 124 -16.93 -0.79 1.28
CA ASP A 124 -18.21 -0.62 0.62
C ASP A 124 -18.13 -0.09 -0.81
N PHE A 125 -16.93 0.28 -1.29
CA PHE A 125 -16.75 0.88 -2.61
C PHE A 125 -15.46 0.43 -3.28
N VAL A 126 -15.59 -0.30 -4.38
CA VAL A 126 -14.49 -0.70 -5.26
C VAL A 126 -14.87 -0.38 -6.71
N ASP A 127 -14.06 0.42 -7.39
CA ASP A 127 -14.23 0.75 -8.81
C ASP A 127 -13.02 0.26 -9.61
N VAL A 128 -13.09 -0.99 -10.04
CA VAL A 128 -12.02 -1.64 -10.82
C VAL A 128 -11.89 -1.02 -12.21
N LEU A 129 -12.96 -0.48 -12.78
CA LEU A 129 -12.94 0.11 -14.13
C LEU A 129 -12.08 1.39 -14.19
N ARG A 130 -12.03 2.13 -13.09
CA ARG A 130 -11.17 3.33 -12.99
C ARG A 130 -9.69 3.01 -12.77
N ALA A 131 -9.38 1.79 -12.38
CA ALA A 131 -8.02 1.30 -12.23
C ALA A 131 -7.46 0.67 -13.52
N LEU A 132 -8.24 0.63 -14.61
CA LEU A 132 -7.73 0.18 -15.90
C LEU A 132 -6.78 1.23 -16.49
N PRO A 133 -5.67 0.80 -17.10
CA PRO A 133 -4.74 1.69 -17.80
C PRO A 133 -5.49 2.47 -18.91
N ARG A 134 -5.20 3.74 -18.99
CA ARG A 134 -5.75 4.64 -20.03
C ARG A 134 -4.90 4.62 -21.29
#